data_f05d651888185a0bb671b9d7266c3fb5
#
_entry.id   f05d651888185a0bb671b9d7266c3fb5
#
_cell.length_a   1.000
_cell.length_b   1.000
_cell.length_c   1.000
_cell.angle_alpha   90.00
_cell.angle_beta   90.00
_cell.angle_gamma   90.00
#
_symmetry.space_group_name_H-M   'P 1'
#
loop_
_entity.id
_entity.type
_entity.pdbx_description
1 polymer ?
#
loop_
_entity_poly.entity_id
_entity_poly.type
_entity_poly.pdbx_seq_one_letter_code
_entity_poly.pdbx_strand_id
1 'polypeptide(L)'
;MSVGKVSDSGTPPPYLPTDTSRPSPADQIRFIANVERVLAEGSFVATYKYALLVALVELAIERGDDSNRELELPIHDIADKFAELYWRQAAPYEADGVSGPGLVLHQNQGKQASAISRLAKLRNEMQGSRSTLAQARRSADWSPLVAQMRSLLKTMPLWRLQRVGHEDIRFLYEPGPAEGSITLLPGVACHLRERAPLIRRLAETEWLRFVLSLKQNQPVLGRAVGLSEFLFGSSRAALSLKVSK
;
A
#
# COMPACT_ATOMS: atom_id res chain seq x y z
N MET A 1 -68.80 6.33 -27.01
CA MET A 1 -67.93 7.43 -26.60
C MET A 1 -67.32 7.08 -25.25
N SER A 2 -66.08 6.67 -25.23
CA SER A 2 -65.22 6.79 -24.03
C SER A 2 -63.78 6.52 -24.48
N VAL A 3 -62.99 7.53 -24.32
CA VAL A 3 -61.59 7.59 -24.75
C VAL A 3 -60.74 6.98 -23.67
N GLY A 4 -60.04 5.90 -23.99
CA GLY A 4 -59.02 5.30 -23.09
C GLY A 4 -57.76 6.14 -23.09
N LYS A 5 -57.35 6.56 -21.90
CA LYS A 5 -56.13 7.32 -21.61
C LYS A 5 -54.97 6.35 -21.39
N VAL A 6 -54.06 6.26 -22.34
CA VAL A 6 -52.77 5.59 -22.16
C VAL A 6 -51.83 6.61 -21.56
N SER A 7 -51.40 6.39 -20.31
CA SER A 7 -50.32 7.11 -19.69
C SER A 7 -49.13 6.15 -19.52
N ASP A 8 -48.25 6.19 -20.49
CA ASP A 8 -46.95 5.58 -20.41
C ASP A 8 -45.97 6.62 -19.81
N SER A 9 -45.74 6.52 -18.53
CA SER A 9 -44.71 7.29 -17.84
C SER A 9 -43.51 6.38 -17.52
N GLY A 10 -42.84 5.97 -18.59
CA GLY A 10 -41.51 5.35 -18.46
C GLY A 10 -40.49 6.38 -18.01
N THR A 11 -40.21 6.41 -16.72
CA THR A 11 -39.05 7.14 -16.22
C THR A 11 -37.79 6.49 -16.81
N PRO A 12 -36.95 7.23 -17.57
CA PRO A 12 -35.71 6.67 -18.06
C PRO A 12 -34.81 6.29 -16.85
N PRO A 13 -34.03 5.18 -16.94
CA PRO A 13 -33.14 4.80 -15.89
C PRO A 13 -32.12 5.93 -15.65
N PRO A 14 -31.64 6.11 -14.39
CA PRO A 14 -30.67 7.15 -14.10
C PRO A 14 -29.43 6.92 -14.96
N TYR A 15 -29.13 7.88 -15.80
CA TYR A 15 -27.92 7.94 -16.62
C TYR A 15 -26.74 8.08 -15.66
N LEU A 16 -26.04 6.97 -15.35
CA LEU A 16 -24.74 7.03 -14.72
C LEU A 16 -23.78 7.62 -15.76
N PRO A 17 -23.20 8.80 -15.55
CA PRO A 17 -22.24 9.34 -16.48
C PRO A 17 -21.03 8.40 -16.51
N THR A 18 -20.84 7.67 -17.59
CA THR A 18 -19.58 6.99 -17.90
C THR A 18 -18.57 8.06 -18.28
N ASP A 19 -18.12 8.82 -17.29
CA ASP A 19 -17.02 9.77 -17.51
C ASP A 19 -15.73 8.98 -17.74
N THR A 20 -15.43 8.75 -19.01
CA THR A 20 -14.20 8.12 -19.50
C THR A 20 -13.11 9.13 -19.74
N SER A 21 -13.31 10.41 -19.42
CA SER A 21 -12.32 11.45 -19.52
C SER A 21 -11.15 11.19 -18.55
N ARG A 22 -9.98 11.66 -18.89
CA ARG A 22 -8.84 11.67 -17.95
C ARG A 22 -9.04 12.77 -16.90
N PRO A 23 -8.53 12.57 -15.67
CA PRO A 23 -8.49 13.64 -14.67
C PRO A 23 -7.71 14.87 -15.19
N SER A 24 -8.15 16.06 -14.78
CA SER A 24 -7.50 17.30 -15.19
C SER A 24 -6.09 17.47 -14.57
N PRO A 25 -5.20 18.29 -15.16
CA PRO A 25 -3.92 18.62 -14.54
C PRO A 25 -4.06 19.25 -13.15
N ALA A 26 -5.13 20.02 -12.91
CA ALA A 26 -5.41 20.62 -11.60
C ALA A 26 -5.73 19.54 -10.55
N ASP A 27 -6.49 18.51 -10.94
CA ASP A 27 -6.79 17.38 -10.06
C ASP A 27 -5.53 16.58 -9.73
N GLN A 28 -4.63 16.39 -10.70
CA GLN A 28 -3.34 15.74 -10.49
C GLN A 28 -2.48 16.47 -9.46
N ILE A 29 -2.39 17.80 -9.56
CA ILE A 29 -1.62 18.63 -8.61
C ILE A 29 -2.24 18.52 -7.21
N ARG A 30 -3.55 18.65 -7.10
CA ARG A 30 -4.28 18.51 -5.83
C ARG A 30 -4.08 17.12 -5.21
N PHE A 31 -4.12 16.08 -6.05
CA PHE A 31 -3.91 14.70 -5.61
C PHE A 31 -2.51 14.52 -5.00
N ILE A 32 -1.45 14.96 -5.68
CA ILE A 32 -0.07 14.87 -5.17
C ILE A 32 0.09 15.68 -3.88
N ALA A 33 -0.44 16.90 -3.81
CA ALA A 33 -0.40 17.71 -2.59
C ALA A 33 -1.06 16.99 -1.39
N ASN A 34 -2.18 16.30 -1.61
CA ASN A 34 -2.82 15.50 -0.56
C ASN A 34 -1.98 14.29 -0.16
N VAL A 35 -1.32 13.61 -1.11
CA VAL A 35 -0.38 12.51 -0.80
C VAL A 35 0.78 13.02 0.05
N GLU A 36 1.41 14.12 -0.33
CA GLU A 36 2.48 14.74 0.44
C GLU A 36 2.01 15.13 1.84
N ARG A 37 0.84 15.75 1.95
CA ARG A 37 0.25 16.13 3.23
C ARG A 37 0.03 14.92 4.14
N VAL A 38 -0.53 13.81 3.63
CA VAL A 38 -0.70 12.57 4.40
C VAL A 38 0.64 12.02 4.88
N LEU A 39 1.67 12.04 4.04
CA LEU A 39 2.99 11.52 4.38
C LEU A 39 3.74 12.40 5.37
N ALA A 40 3.64 13.74 5.25
CA ALA A 40 4.36 14.69 6.09
C ALA A 40 3.68 14.95 7.44
N GLU A 41 2.35 15.11 7.45
CA GLU A 41 1.58 15.54 8.63
C GLU A 41 0.82 14.38 9.30
N GLY A 42 0.79 13.20 8.66
CA GLY A 42 0.13 12.02 9.19
C GLY A 42 0.78 11.54 10.50
N SER A 43 -0.03 11.16 11.48
CA SER A 43 0.47 10.52 12.70
C SER A 43 0.84 9.07 12.41
N PHE A 44 2.13 8.73 12.50
CA PHE A 44 2.66 7.39 12.25
C PHE A 44 3.22 6.80 13.53
N VAL A 45 2.66 5.68 13.96
CA VAL A 45 3.20 4.85 15.05
C VAL A 45 3.78 3.54 14.51
N ALA A 46 3.49 3.23 13.25
CA ALA A 46 3.97 2.07 12.51
C ALA A 46 4.02 2.38 11.01
N THR A 47 4.76 1.58 10.26
CA THR A 47 4.95 1.74 8.81
C THR A 47 3.73 1.34 7.97
N TYR A 48 2.62 0.94 8.58
CA TYR A 48 1.44 0.39 7.90
C TYR A 48 0.80 1.32 6.87
N LYS A 49 0.81 2.63 7.12
CA LYS A 49 0.25 3.61 6.17
C LYS A 49 1.09 3.70 4.89
N TYR A 50 2.43 3.63 5.02
CA TYR A 50 3.32 3.62 3.86
C TYR A 50 3.08 2.37 3.01
N ALA A 51 3.06 1.19 3.66
CA ALA A 51 2.79 -0.07 2.98
C ALA A 51 1.42 -0.10 2.31
N LEU A 52 0.38 0.44 2.96
CA LEU A 52 -0.96 0.53 2.37
C LEU A 52 -0.95 1.44 1.13
N LEU A 53 -0.32 2.61 1.21
CA LEU A 53 -0.24 3.51 0.05
C LEU A 53 0.47 2.84 -1.14
N VAL A 54 1.59 2.16 -0.90
CA VAL A 54 2.31 1.42 -1.95
C VAL A 54 1.46 0.27 -2.51
N ALA A 55 0.74 -0.47 -1.65
CA ALA A 55 -0.16 -1.54 -2.11
C ALA A 55 -1.29 -0.99 -3.01
N LEU A 56 -1.86 0.17 -2.69
CA LEU A 56 -2.86 0.82 -3.54
C LEU A 56 -2.29 1.25 -4.89
N VAL A 57 -1.05 1.77 -4.92
CA VAL A 57 -0.34 2.09 -6.17
C VAL A 57 -0.17 0.84 -7.04
N GLU A 58 0.28 -0.27 -6.46
CA GLU A 58 0.48 -1.51 -7.22
C GLU A 58 -0.83 -2.08 -7.77
N LEU A 59 -1.88 -2.10 -6.96
CA LEU A 59 -3.20 -2.56 -7.39
C LEU A 59 -3.82 -1.65 -8.44
N ALA A 60 -3.61 -0.33 -8.35
CA ALA A 60 -4.04 0.60 -9.39
C ALA A 60 -3.31 0.34 -10.72
N ILE A 61 -2.00 0.00 -10.69
CA ILE A 61 -1.25 -0.39 -11.90
C ILE A 61 -1.81 -1.68 -12.49
N GLU A 62 -2.11 -2.68 -11.65
CA GLU A 62 -2.54 -4.00 -12.10
C GLU A 62 -3.99 -4.03 -12.61
N ARG A 63 -4.88 -3.22 -12.05
CA ARG A 63 -6.34 -3.32 -12.27
C ARG A 63 -7.01 -2.04 -12.76
N GLY A 64 -6.37 -0.89 -12.56
CA GLY A 64 -6.88 0.39 -12.99
C GLY A 64 -6.65 0.66 -14.46
N ASP A 65 -7.31 1.67 -14.97
CA ASP A 65 -7.11 2.25 -16.30
C ASP A 65 -6.82 3.76 -16.19
N ASP A 66 -6.69 4.43 -17.32
CA ASP A 66 -6.38 5.86 -17.38
C ASP A 66 -7.64 6.74 -17.41
N SER A 67 -8.79 6.20 -17.05
CA SER A 67 -10.05 6.93 -16.99
C SER A 67 -10.31 7.56 -15.63
N ASN A 68 -11.34 8.41 -15.58
CA ASN A 68 -11.84 9.00 -14.34
C ASN A 68 -12.85 8.10 -13.61
N ARG A 69 -12.84 6.78 -13.86
CA ARG A 69 -13.75 5.85 -13.20
C ARG A 69 -13.28 5.48 -11.81
N GLU A 70 -14.22 5.09 -10.99
CA GLU A 70 -13.96 4.44 -9.72
C GLU A 70 -13.36 3.04 -9.92
N LEU A 71 -12.58 2.58 -8.94
CA LEU A 71 -12.02 1.22 -8.95
C LEU A 71 -12.31 0.54 -7.62
N GLU A 72 -13.10 -0.53 -7.65
CA GLU A 72 -13.32 -1.36 -6.48
C GLU A 72 -12.13 -2.29 -6.25
N LEU A 73 -11.64 -2.33 -5.01
CA LEU A 73 -10.53 -3.18 -4.59
C LEU A 73 -10.95 -4.04 -3.38
N PRO A 74 -10.97 -5.37 -3.52
CA PRO A 74 -11.15 -6.27 -2.37
C PRO A 74 -10.04 -6.07 -1.33
N ILE A 75 -10.39 -5.97 -0.05
CA ILE A 75 -9.40 -5.84 1.04
C ILE A 75 -8.50 -7.08 1.11
N HIS A 76 -8.96 -8.22 0.60
CA HIS A 76 -8.13 -9.43 0.49
C HIS A 76 -6.91 -9.19 -0.42
N ASP A 77 -7.09 -8.55 -1.56
CA ASP A 77 -6.02 -8.29 -2.52
C ASP A 77 -5.04 -7.23 -1.99
N ILE A 78 -5.59 -6.22 -1.29
CA ILE A 78 -4.75 -5.24 -0.57
C ILE A 78 -3.93 -5.96 0.51
N ALA A 79 -4.51 -6.93 1.22
CA ALA A 79 -3.82 -7.71 2.25
C ALA A 79 -2.72 -8.62 1.67
N ASP A 80 -2.94 -9.22 0.51
CA ASP A 80 -1.92 -10.02 -0.20
C ASP A 80 -0.73 -9.15 -0.60
N LYS A 81 -0.98 -7.98 -1.23
CA LYS A 81 0.06 -6.99 -1.55
C LYS A 81 0.79 -6.47 -0.30
N PHE A 82 0.07 -6.22 0.76
CA PHE A 82 0.63 -5.79 2.03
C PHE A 82 1.58 -6.85 2.63
N ALA A 83 1.21 -8.13 2.58
CA ALA A 83 2.07 -9.24 3.00
C ALA A 83 3.32 -9.36 2.09
N GLU A 84 3.16 -9.19 0.77
CA GLU A 84 4.25 -9.17 -0.19
C GLU A 84 5.28 -8.09 0.12
N LEU A 85 4.83 -6.84 0.35
CA LEU A 85 5.69 -5.71 0.67
C LEU A 85 6.50 -5.94 1.96
N TYR A 86 5.89 -6.56 2.96
CA TYR A 86 6.57 -6.86 4.22
C TYR A 86 7.41 -8.13 4.22
N TRP A 87 7.30 -8.97 3.19
CA TRP A 87 8.05 -10.23 3.13
C TRP A 87 9.55 -10.05 3.27
N ARG A 88 10.12 -9.08 2.56
CA ARG A 88 11.57 -8.78 2.65
C ARG A 88 11.97 -8.28 4.04
N GLN A 89 11.18 -7.40 4.60
CA GLN A 89 11.43 -6.73 5.88
C GLN A 89 11.27 -7.65 7.09
N ALA A 90 10.62 -8.81 6.91
CA ALA A 90 10.53 -9.86 7.90
C ALA A 90 11.79 -10.77 7.93
N ALA A 91 12.78 -10.51 7.07
CA ALA A 91 14.10 -11.16 7.16
C ALA A 91 14.98 -10.44 8.20
N PRO A 92 15.95 -11.15 8.82
CA PRO A 92 16.99 -10.50 9.59
C PRO A 92 17.81 -9.55 8.71
N TYR A 93 18.06 -8.35 9.21
CA TYR A 93 18.96 -7.37 8.59
C TYR A 93 20.35 -7.56 9.18
N GLU A 94 21.34 -7.73 8.30
CA GLU A 94 22.75 -7.85 8.65
C GLU A 94 23.46 -6.61 8.12
N ALA A 95 23.86 -5.71 9.02
CA ALA A 95 24.56 -4.50 8.63
C ALA A 95 26.07 -4.77 8.51
N ASP A 96 26.70 -4.18 7.50
CA ASP A 96 28.14 -4.23 7.34
C ASP A 96 28.88 -3.70 8.57
N GLY A 97 29.82 -4.47 9.09
CA GLY A 97 30.64 -4.12 10.25
C GLY A 97 29.96 -4.31 11.61
N VAL A 98 28.77 -4.88 11.67
CA VAL A 98 28.11 -5.31 12.91
C VAL A 98 28.28 -6.81 13.07
N SER A 99 28.99 -7.23 14.15
CA SER A 99 29.17 -8.64 14.46
C SER A 99 27.95 -9.20 15.19
N GLY A 100 27.46 -10.34 14.75
CA GLY A 100 26.35 -11.04 15.39
C GLY A 100 25.25 -11.44 14.40
N PRO A 101 24.26 -12.24 14.85
CA PRO A 101 23.14 -12.60 14.01
C PRO A 101 22.30 -11.36 13.68
N GLY A 102 21.87 -11.25 12.43
CA GLY A 102 20.95 -10.20 11.99
C GLY A 102 19.65 -10.19 12.80
N LEU A 103 19.08 -9.02 12.98
CA LEU A 103 17.82 -8.84 13.68
C LEU A 103 16.73 -8.35 12.71
N VAL A 104 15.51 -8.84 12.92
CA VAL A 104 14.35 -8.32 12.19
C VAL A 104 14.07 -6.90 12.66
N LEU A 105 14.20 -5.94 11.75
CA LEU A 105 14.04 -4.52 12.06
C LEU A 105 12.62 -4.22 12.53
N HIS A 106 12.53 -3.40 13.57
CA HIS A 106 11.24 -2.91 14.05
C HIS A 106 10.59 -2.00 13.03
N GLN A 107 9.27 -2.14 12.90
CA GLN A 107 8.40 -1.36 12.00
C GLN A 107 7.33 -0.60 12.79
N ASN A 108 7.47 -0.51 14.10
CA ASN A 108 6.55 0.15 15.02
C ASN A 108 7.32 0.76 16.19
N GLN A 109 6.85 1.87 16.73
CA GLN A 109 7.47 2.60 17.86
C GLN A 109 7.51 1.79 19.16
N GLY A 110 6.54 0.92 19.39
CA GLY A 110 6.48 0.09 20.59
C GLY A 110 6.97 -1.34 20.34
N LYS A 111 6.09 -2.31 20.59
CA LYS A 111 6.35 -3.72 20.25
C LYS A 111 6.48 -3.86 18.74
N GLN A 112 7.17 -4.92 18.30
CA GLN A 112 7.28 -5.23 16.88
C GLN A 112 5.90 -5.24 16.21
N ALA A 113 5.83 -4.70 14.99
CA ALA A 113 4.63 -4.70 14.17
C ALA A 113 4.10 -6.12 13.97
N SER A 114 2.81 -6.34 14.24
CA SER A 114 2.24 -7.70 14.20
C SER A 114 2.34 -8.36 12.83
N ALA A 115 2.27 -7.57 11.74
CA ALA A 115 2.51 -8.07 10.38
C ALA A 115 3.90 -8.67 10.24
N ILE A 116 4.92 -7.97 10.72
CA ILE A 116 6.33 -8.44 10.69
C ILE A 116 6.50 -9.70 11.52
N SER A 117 5.97 -9.72 12.75
CA SER A 117 6.10 -10.90 13.62
C SER A 117 5.50 -12.15 12.99
N ARG A 118 4.37 -12.03 12.31
CA ARG A 118 3.69 -13.15 11.63
C ARG A 118 4.46 -13.64 10.41
N LEU A 119 4.96 -12.71 9.60
CA LEU A 119 5.77 -13.03 8.42
C LEU A 119 7.12 -13.64 8.82
N ALA A 120 7.78 -13.10 9.86
CA ALA A 120 9.03 -13.65 10.37
C ALA A 120 8.84 -15.08 10.91
N LYS A 121 7.71 -15.34 11.58
CA LYS A 121 7.35 -16.70 12.02
C LYS A 121 7.24 -17.65 10.83
N LEU A 122 6.45 -17.30 9.81
CA LEU A 122 6.31 -18.09 8.59
C LEU A 122 7.66 -18.34 7.90
N ARG A 123 8.50 -17.29 7.78
CA ARG A 123 9.85 -17.44 7.21
C ARG A 123 10.71 -18.44 7.98
N ASN A 124 10.68 -18.40 9.30
CA ASN A 124 11.45 -19.31 10.14
C ASN A 124 10.98 -20.76 9.98
N GLU A 125 9.68 -21.00 9.90
CA GLU A 125 9.07 -22.31 9.64
C GLU A 125 9.46 -22.85 8.26
N MET A 126 9.69 -21.96 7.28
CA MET A 126 10.09 -22.28 5.91
C MET A 126 11.61 -22.28 5.66
N GLN A 127 12.48 -22.48 6.64
CA GLN A 127 13.94 -22.47 6.53
C GLN A 127 14.61 -21.07 6.51
N GLY A 128 13.99 -20.07 7.14
CA GLY A 128 14.63 -18.78 7.44
C GLY A 128 14.94 -17.93 6.20
N SER A 129 16.18 -17.41 6.11
CA SER A 129 16.58 -16.46 5.08
C SER A 129 16.55 -17.00 3.64
N ARG A 130 16.53 -18.31 3.46
CA ARG A 130 16.46 -18.95 2.12
C ARG A 130 15.05 -19.05 1.55
N SER A 131 14.02 -18.80 2.36
CA SER A 131 12.64 -18.85 1.89
C SER A 131 12.32 -17.70 0.94
N THR A 132 11.73 -18.01 -0.21
CA THR A 132 11.30 -17.01 -1.20
C THR A 132 9.82 -16.69 -1.04
N LEU A 133 9.41 -15.48 -1.47
CA LEU A 133 8.00 -15.10 -1.52
C LEU A 133 7.17 -16.10 -2.36
N ALA A 134 7.72 -16.54 -3.49
CA ALA A 134 7.04 -17.50 -4.37
C ALA A 134 6.80 -18.87 -3.69
N GLN A 135 7.71 -19.32 -2.84
CA GLN A 135 7.50 -20.52 -2.02
C GLN A 135 6.45 -20.29 -0.94
N ALA A 136 6.52 -19.13 -0.25
CA ALA A 136 5.54 -18.78 0.78
C ALA A 136 4.12 -18.73 0.22
N ARG A 137 3.91 -18.11 -0.93
CA ARG A 137 2.61 -18.04 -1.60
C ARG A 137 2.02 -19.40 -1.98
N ARG A 138 2.86 -20.40 -2.19
CA ARG A 138 2.42 -21.78 -2.46
C ARG A 138 2.21 -22.63 -1.20
N SER A 139 2.61 -22.13 -0.04
CA SER A 139 2.40 -22.85 1.21
C SER A 139 0.94 -22.78 1.68
N ALA A 140 0.52 -23.77 2.44
CA ALA A 140 -0.82 -23.80 3.06
C ALA A 140 -1.02 -22.64 4.06
N ASP A 141 0.07 -22.07 4.58
CA ASP A 141 0.04 -21.02 5.61
C ASP A 141 -0.13 -19.61 5.04
N TRP A 142 0.01 -19.43 3.72
CA TRP A 142 -0.13 -18.12 3.09
C TRP A 142 -1.54 -17.55 3.19
N SER A 143 -2.55 -18.34 2.85
CA SER A 143 -3.95 -17.89 2.90
C SER A 143 -4.41 -17.50 4.32
N PRO A 144 -4.12 -18.28 5.38
CA PRO A 144 -4.34 -17.85 6.76
C PRO A 144 -3.59 -16.56 7.14
N LEU A 145 -2.34 -16.39 6.67
CA LEU A 145 -1.57 -15.18 6.88
C LEU A 145 -2.26 -13.95 6.25
N VAL A 146 -2.66 -14.06 4.98
CA VAL A 146 -3.37 -12.98 4.27
C VAL A 146 -4.70 -12.64 4.97
N ALA A 147 -5.44 -13.63 5.48
CA ALA A 147 -6.64 -13.38 6.26
C ALA A 147 -6.35 -12.58 7.54
N GLN A 148 -5.23 -12.85 8.21
CA GLN A 148 -4.78 -12.08 9.36
C GLN A 148 -4.37 -10.65 8.98
N MET A 149 -3.69 -10.45 7.82
CA MET A 149 -3.37 -9.11 7.30
C MET A 149 -4.64 -8.35 6.95
N ARG A 150 -5.66 -9.00 6.36
CA ARG A 150 -6.98 -8.40 6.10
C ARG A 150 -7.63 -7.88 7.39
N SER A 151 -7.59 -8.65 8.46
CA SER A 151 -8.11 -8.22 9.77
C SER A 151 -7.34 -7.03 10.32
N LEU A 152 -6.01 -7.02 10.19
CA LEU A 152 -5.17 -5.90 10.58
C LEU A 152 -5.50 -4.62 9.79
N LEU A 153 -5.64 -4.73 8.48
CA LEU A 153 -5.99 -3.61 7.60
C LEU A 153 -7.33 -2.97 7.98
N LYS A 154 -8.34 -3.80 8.25
CA LYS A 154 -9.67 -3.35 8.69
C LYS A 154 -9.65 -2.60 10.03
N THR A 155 -8.75 -2.96 10.95
CA THR A 155 -8.75 -2.36 12.30
C THR A 155 -7.97 -1.05 12.39
N MET A 156 -6.97 -0.82 11.53
CA MET A 156 -6.08 0.32 11.69
C MET A 156 -5.76 1.10 10.40
N PRO A 157 -4.99 0.59 9.41
CA PRO A 157 -4.44 1.48 8.41
C PRO A 157 -5.49 2.02 7.42
N LEU A 158 -6.52 1.25 7.08
CA LEU A 158 -7.59 1.71 6.16
C LEU A 158 -8.36 2.92 6.70
N TRP A 159 -8.55 3.02 8.01
CA TRP A 159 -9.25 4.16 8.61
C TRP A 159 -8.34 5.36 8.89
N ARG A 160 -7.03 5.15 8.88
CA ARG A 160 -6.06 6.17 9.28
C ARG A 160 -5.20 6.72 8.15
N LEU A 161 -5.15 6.07 7.00
CA LEU A 161 -4.32 6.55 5.88
C LEU A 161 -4.70 7.96 5.49
N GLN A 162 -5.99 8.24 5.36
CA GLN A 162 -6.53 9.53 4.92
C GLN A 162 -6.77 10.52 6.07
N ARG A 163 -6.17 10.28 7.25
CA ARG A 163 -6.31 11.15 8.40
C ARG A 163 -5.03 11.93 8.66
N VAL A 164 -5.17 13.25 8.70
CA VAL A 164 -4.12 14.21 9.01
C VAL A 164 -4.52 14.94 10.30
N GLY A 165 -3.78 14.70 11.39
CA GLY A 165 -4.17 15.19 12.71
C GLY A 165 -5.56 14.68 13.11
N HIS A 166 -6.52 15.59 13.21
CA HIS A 166 -7.92 15.30 13.53
C HIS A 166 -8.87 15.35 12.32
N GLU A 167 -8.35 15.68 11.13
CA GLU A 167 -9.10 15.87 9.90
C GLU A 167 -9.06 14.62 9.01
N ASP A 168 -10.21 14.19 8.49
CA ASP A 168 -10.33 13.15 7.47
C ASP A 168 -10.37 13.83 6.09
N ILE A 169 -9.27 13.72 5.34
CA ILE A 169 -9.14 14.35 4.00
C ILE A 169 -9.53 13.40 2.87
N ARG A 170 -10.58 12.67 2.99
CA ARG A 170 -11.05 11.63 2.07
C ARG A 170 -10.80 11.96 0.60
N PHE A 171 -9.70 11.48 0.03
CA PHE A 171 -9.31 11.76 -1.34
C PHE A 171 -8.83 10.53 -2.12
N LEU A 172 -8.66 9.39 -1.43
CA LEU A 172 -8.20 8.14 -2.04
C LEU A 172 -9.35 7.16 -2.28
N TYR A 173 -10.09 6.86 -1.22
CA TYR A 173 -11.13 5.83 -1.26
C TYR A 173 -12.21 6.01 -0.21
N GLU A 174 -13.31 5.31 -0.44
CA GLU A 174 -14.42 5.10 0.47
C GLU A 174 -14.65 3.60 0.73
N PRO A 175 -15.46 3.23 1.75
CA PRO A 175 -15.93 1.84 1.86
C PRO A 175 -16.61 1.40 0.57
N GLY A 176 -16.24 0.22 0.07
CA GLY A 176 -16.82 -0.32 -1.16
C GLY A 176 -18.25 -0.85 -0.96
N PRO A 177 -18.97 -1.10 -2.05
CA PRO A 177 -20.35 -1.61 -2.02
C PRO A 177 -20.41 -3.04 -1.49
N ALA A 178 -19.37 -3.84 -1.74
CA ALA A 178 -19.26 -5.20 -1.21
C ALA A 178 -18.64 -5.20 0.19
N GLU A 179 -19.15 -6.04 1.09
CA GLU A 179 -18.51 -6.24 2.38
C GLU A 179 -17.08 -6.74 2.19
N GLY A 180 -16.13 -5.99 2.67
CA GLY A 180 -14.70 -6.35 2.55
C GLY A 180 -14.03 -5.79 1.31
N SER A 181 -14.56 -4.74 0.70
CA SER A 181 -13.93 -3.95 -0.34
C SER A 181 -13.79 -2.48 0.04
N ILE A 182 -12.98 -1.74 -0.71
CA ILE A 182 -12.94 -0.28 -0.77
C ILE A 182 -13.12 0.13 -2.23
N THR A 183 -13.60 1.34 -2.44
CA THR A 183 -13.70 1.94 -3.78
C THR A 183 -12.75 3.12 -3.86
N LEU A 184 -11.76 3.07 -4.74
CA LEU A 184 -10.97 4.24 -5.10
C LEU A 184 -11.87 5.26 -5.77
N LEU A 185 -11.78 6.52 -5.34
CA LEU A 185 -12.60 7.61 -5.87
C LEU A 185 -12.33 7.86 -7.35
N PRO A 186 -13.26 8.55 -8.07
CA PRO A 186 -13.09 8.86 -9.48
C PRO A 186 -11.71 9.47 -9.78
N GLY A 187 -11.00 8.92 -10.78
CA GLY A 187 -9.68 9.37 -11.22
C GLY A 187 -8.50 8.97 -10.33
N VAL A 188 -8.73 8.46 -9.12
CA VAL A 188 -7.65 8.09 -8.19
C VAL A 188 -6.79 6.96 -8.76
N ALA A 189 -7.40 5.95 -9.38
CA ALA A 189 -6.63 4.87 -10.01
C ALA A 189 -5.70 5.40 -11.11
N CYS A 190 -6.17 6.31 -11.96
CA CYS A 190 -5.36 6.99 -12.97
C CYS A 190 -4.20 7.77 -12.34
N HIS A 191 -4.46 8.57 -11.30
CA HIS A 191 -3.41 9.33 -10.59
C HIS A 191 -2.35 8.43 -9.96
N LEU A 192 -2.76 7.34 -9.29
CA LEU A 192 -1.85 6.37 -8.69
C LEU A 192 -0.96 5.71 -9.73
N ARG A 193 -1.51 5.36 -10.91
CA ARG A 193 -0.78 4.75 -12.03
C ARG A 193 0.22 5.72 -12.64
N GLU A 194 -0.24 6.90 -13.08
CA GLU A 194 0.61 7.88 -13.77
C GLU A 194 1.74 8.40 -12.89
N ARG A 195 1.51 8.54 -11.60
CA ARG A 195 2.47 9.06 -10.63
C ARG A 195 3.11 7.98 -9.75
N ALA A 196 2.93 6.71 -10.11
CA ALA A 196 3.43 5.58 -9.34
C ALA A 196 4.91 5.70 -8.92
N PRO A 197 5.86 6.04 -9.81
CA PRO A 197 7.27 6.16 -9.41
C PRO A 197 7.50 7.26 -8.37
N LEU A 198 6.80 8.40 -8.48
CA LEU A 198 6.89 9.51 -7.54
C LEU A 198 6.30 9.13 -6.18
N ILE A 199 5.06 8.62 -6.16
CA ILE A 199 4.35 8.27 -4.94
C ILE A 199 5.09 7.18 -4.18
N ARG A 200 5.55 6.15 -4.90
CA ARG A 200 6.36 5.08 -4.31
C ARG A 200 7.63 5.64 -3.67
N ARG A 201 8.38 6.49 -4.37
CA ARG A 201 9.61 7.09 -3.84
C ARG A 201 9.35 7.93 -2.59
N LEU A 202 8.28 8.73 -2.57
CA LEU A 202 7.89 9.51 -1.39
C LEU A 202 7.57 8.58 -0.21
N ALA A 203 6.72 7.57 -0.42
CA ALA A 203 6.34 6.62 0.61
C ALA A 203 7.54 5.83 1.15
N GLU A 204 8.40 5.31 0.28
CA GLU A 204 9.61 4.55 0.66
C GLU A 204 10.64 5.43 1.40
N THR A 205 10.77 6.71 1.02
CA THR A 205 11.66 7.66 1.71
C THR A 205 11.17 7.90 3.15
N GLU A 206 9.89 8.19 3.33
CA GLU A 206 9.33 8.41 4.67
C GLU A 206 9.30 7.10 5.49
N TRP A 207 9.08 5.98 4.87
CA TRP A 207 9.19 4.67 5.51
C TRP A 207 10.61 4.42 6.02
N LEU A 208 11.63 4.65 5.18
CA LEU A 208 13.03 4.52 5.55
C LEU A 208 13.39 5.43 6.74
N ARG A 209 12.97 6.71 6.67
CA ARG A 209 13.18 7.67 7.77
C ARG A 209 12.55 7.19 9.06
N PHE A 210 11.33 6.65 8.99
CA PHE A 210 10.65 6.11 10.16
C PHE A 210 11.43 4.92 10.77
N VAL A 211 11.85 3.94 9.96
CA VAL A 211 12.64 2.80 10.43
C VAL A 211 13.97 3.25 11.06
N LEU A 212 14.65 4.23 10.46
CA LEU A 212 15.86 4.83 11.00
C LEU A 212 15.65 5.57 12.33
N SER A 213 14.48 6.15 12.55
CA SER A 213 14.17 6.89 13.78
C SER A 213 13.89 6.00 14.98
N LEU A 214 13.62 4.70 14.76
CA LEU A 214 13.26 3.78 15.84
C LEU A 214 14.46 3.41 16.70
N LYS A 215 14.39 3.70 18.00
CA LYS A 215 15.45 3.40 18.96
C LYS A 215 15.81 1.91 18.99
N GLN A 216 14.83 1.04 18.80
CA GLN A 216 15.00 -0.41 18.79
C GLN A 216 15.90 -0.89 17.63
N ASN A 217 15.99 -0.14 16.55
CA ASN A 217 16.79 -0.47 15.37
C ASN A 217 18.25 0.03 15.48
N GLN A 218 18.51 1.04 16.31
CA GLN A 218 19.84 1.67 16.43
C GLN A 218 21.00 0.68 16.65
N PRO A 219 20.85 -0.37 17.49
CA PRO A 219 21.96 -1.29 17.75
C PRO A 219 22.43 -2.08 16.51
N VAL A 220 21.56 -2.23 15.48
CA VAL A 220 21.83 -3.08 14.31
C VAL A 220 21.95 -2.29 13.01
N LEU A 221 21.69 -0.98 13.02
CA LEU A 221 21.75 -0.19 11.79
C LEU A 221 23.17 0.10 11.30
N GLY A 222 24.17 0.09 12.20
CA GLY A 222 25.56 0.39 11.84
C GLY A 222 25.67 1.68 11.02
N ARG A 223 26.29 1.61 9.84
CA ARG A 223 26.33 2.72 8.88
C ARG A 223 25.08 2.83 8.00
N ALA A 224 24.10 1.95 8.18
CA ALA A 224 22.86 1.85 7.42
C ALA A 224 23.04 1.79 5.88
N VAL A 225 24.25 1.43 5.42
CA VAL A 225 24.54 1.24 4.00
C VAL A 225 23.71 0.06 3.50
N GLY A 226 23.04 0.24 2.36
CA GLY A 226 22.18 -0.83 1.79
C GLY A 226 20.81 -1.02 2.43
N LEU A 227 20.46 -0.26 3.49
CA LEU A 227 19.17 -0.41 4.17
C LEU A 227 17.97 -0.21 3.23
N SER A 228 18.04 0.78 2.35
CA SER A 228 16.97 1.01 1.35
C SER A 228 16.80 -0.19 0.41
N GLU A 229 17.90 -0.77 -0.05
CA GLU A 229 17.89 -1.96 -0.90
C GLU A 229 17.38 -3.19 -0.15
N PHE A 230 17.74 -3.33 1.12
CA PHE A 230 17.19 -4.38 1.99
C PHE A 230 15.68 -4.27 2.15
N LEU A 231 15.16 -3.06 2.42
CA LEU A 231 13.74 -2.85 2.68
C LEU A 231 12.88 -2.98 1.41
N PHE A 232 13.34 -2.41 0.30
CA PHE A 232 12.52 -2.22 -0.91
C PHE A 232 13.04 -2.96 -2.14
N GLY A 233 14.23 -3.51 -2.09
CA GLY A 233 14.91 -4.13 -3.24
C GLY A 233 15.59 -3.12 -4.14
N SER A 234 16.36 -3.62 -5.10
CA SER A 234 17.01 -2.79 -6.12
C SER A 234 15.95 -2.18 -7.03
N SER A 235 15.91 -0.86 -7.13
CA SER A 235 15.02 -0.18 -8.07
C SER A 235 15.41 -0.56 -9.50
N ARG A 236 14.51 -1.10 -10.32
CA ARG A 236 14.75 -1.38 -11.75
C ARG A 236 15.21 -0.14 -12.52
N ALA A 237 14.87 1.06 -12.07
CA ALA A 237 15.34 2.32 -12.63
C ALA A 237 16.85 2.54 -12.47
N ALA A 238 17.46 2.01 -11.39
CA ALA A 238 18.91 2.11 -11.17
C ALA A 238 19.71 1.16 -12.11
N LEU A 239 19.10 0.09 -12.60
CA LEU A 239 19.72 -0.83 -13.54
C LEU A 239 19.81 -0.28 -14.96
N SER A 240 18.87 0.57 -15.39
CA SER A 240 18.88 1.20 -16.71
C SER A 240 20.00 2.22 -16.88
N LEU A 241 20.50 2.82 -15.81
CA LEU A 241 21.60 3.80 -15.86
C LEU A 241 23.00 3.15 -15.89
N LYS A 242 23.11 1.85 -15.58
CA LYS A 242 24.40 1.11 -15.63
C LYS A 242 24.71 0.48 -16.99
N VAL A 243 23.80 0.49 -17.94
CA VAL A 243 23.95 -0.12 -19.27
C VAL A 243 24.37 0.88 -20.35
N SER A 244 24.47 2.18 -20.02
CA SER A 244 24.95 3.23 -20.93
C SER A 244 26.33 3.75 -20.50
N LYS A 245 27.35 2.88 -20.54
CA LYS A 245 28.76 3.27 -20.59
C LYS A 245 29.52 2.32 -21.53
#